data_12e752986cd9a403e56874b45b0a80ed
#
_entry.id   12e752986cd9a403e56874b45b0a80ed
#
_cell.length_a   1.000
_cell.length_b   1.000
_cell.length_c   1.000
_cell.angle_alpha   90.00
_cell.angle_beta   90.00
_cell.angle_gamma   90.00
#
_symmetry.space_group_name_H-M   'P 1'
#
loop_
_entity.id
_entity.type
_entity.pdbx_description
1 polymer ?
#
loop_
_entity_poly.entity_id
_entity_poly.type
_entity_poly.pdbx_seq_one_letter_code
_entity_poly.pdbx_strand_id
1 'polypeptide(L)'
;MDNFRQKASEAAVLLRSRSFLVTMLAAITGFLTLWITLSADAVYIRDNGQLQLVYTTRNTADAILSERGIVTMAYDDVDFSGFDLRGAIPEIEITRAFDVTLTTDEGSMVVKTTGGTVGEVLNANGIEYDENDMISYPPGMYVQPG
;
A
#
# COMPACT_ATOMS: atom_id res chain seq x y z
N MET A 1 17.10 19.62 55.90
CA MET A 1 15.86 19.91 55.15
C MET A 1 16.02 21.08 54.18
N ASP A 2 16.93 22.01 54.43
CA ASP A 2 17.14 23.21 53.62
C ASP A 2 17.81 22.94 52.24
N ASN A 3 18.73 21.99 52.19
CA ASN A 3 19.42 21.64 50.93
C ASN A 3 18.48 21.10 49.82
N PHE A 4 17.37 20.45 50.21
CA PHE A 4 16.41 19.92 49.25
C PHE A 4 15.50 21.04 48.69
N ARG A 5 15.14 21.99 49.53
CA ARG A 5 14.30 23.16 49.12
C ARG A 5 15.11 24.10 48.21
N GLN A 6 16.40 24.29 48.50
CA GLN A 6 17.27 25.13 47.69
C GLN A 6 17.49 24.50 46.29
N LYS A 7 17.78 23.21 46.20
CA LYS A 7 17.89 22.50 44.91
C LYS A 7 16.60 22.50 44.10
N ALA A 8 15.46 22.40 44.78
CA ALA A 8 14.14 22.47 44.10
C ALA A 8 13.86 23.88 43.54
N SER A 9 14.25 24.95 44.23
CA SER A 9 14.10 26.32 43.74
C SER A 9 15.04 26.65 42.59
N GLU A 10 16.26 26.16 42.60
CA GLU A 10 17.22 26.32 41.50
C GLU A 10 16.75 25.56 40.24
N ALA A 11 16.23 24.35 40.40
CA ALA A 11 15.64 23.58 39.29
C ALA A 11 14.41 24.30 38.72
N ALA A 12 13.57 24.90 39.53
CA ALA A 12 12.39 25.65 39.06
C ALA A 12 12.78 26.92 38.27
N VAL A 13 13.86 27.60 38.63
CA VAL A 13 14.38 28.76 37.89
C VAL A 13 14.97 28.33 36.53
N LEU A 14 15.68 27.20 36.48
CA LEU A 14 16.21 26.64 35.24
C LEU A 14 15.11 26.23 34.28
N LEU A 15 14.07 25.56 34.80
CA LEU A 15 12.89 25.16 34.02
C LEU A 15 12.10 26.33 33.40
N ARG A 16 12.23 27.52 34.05
CA ARG A 16 11.53 28.75 33.58
C ARG A 16 12.38 29.59 32.60
N SER A 17 13.66 29.24 32.39
CA SER A 17 14.47 29.99 31.45
C SER A 17 14.09 29.68 30.01
N ARG A 18 13.96 30.71 29.17
CA ARG A 18 13.63 30.55 27.74
C ARG A 18 14.65 29.67 27.02
N SER A 19 15.93 29.80 27.37
CA SER A 19 17.00 28.97 26.80
C SER A 19 16.80 27.48 27.13
N PHE A 20 16.46 27.16 28.37
CA PHE A 20 16.20 25.78 28.80
C PHE A 20 15.04 25.16 28.05
N LEU A 21 13.93 25.92 27.90
CA LEU A 21 12.74 25.45 27.17
C LEU A 21 13.06 25.19 25.69
N VAL A 22 13.82 26.08 25.05
CA VAL A 22 14.24 25.89 23.65
C VAL A 22 15.14 24.67 23.50
N THR A 23 16.13 24.49 24.38
CA THR A 23 17.04 23.33 24.34
C THR A 23 16.29 22.03 24.60
N MET A 24 15.38 22.01 25.56
CA MET A 24 14.55 20.87 25.87
C MET A 24 13.64 20.50 24.69
N LEU A 25 13.01 21.50 24.06
CA LEU A 25 12.16 21.28 22.88
C LEU A 25 12.98 20.70 21.72
N ALA A 26 14.18 21.26 21.45
CA ALA A 26 15.07 20.76 20.43
C ALA A 26 15.52 19.31 20.70
N ALA A 27 15.83 18.98 21.95
CA ALA A 27 16.22 17.62 22.36
C ALA A 27 15.05 16.63 22.19
N ILE A 28 13.84 17.02 22.60
CA ILE A 28 12.62 16.19 22.41
C ILE A 28 12.35 15.98 20.91
N THR A 29 12.41 17.04 20.12
CA THR A 29 12.21 16.94 18.66
C THR A 29 13.24 16.03 18.03
N GLY A 30 14.51 16.19 18.37
CA GLY A 30 15.62 15.35 17.88
C GLY A 30 15.43 13.87 18.28
N PHE A 31 15.03 13.62 19.52
CA PHE A 31 14.77 12.26 20.01
C PHE A 31 13.58 11.62 19.29
N LEU A 32 12.47 12.36 19.10
CA LEU A 32 11.29 11.91 18.38
C LEU A 32 11.62 11.58 16.92
N THR A 33 12.38 12.46 16.24
CA THR A 33 12.80 12.23 14.86
C THR A 33 13.66 10.97 14.77
N LEU A 34 14.66 10.82 15.65
CA LEU A 34 15.51 9.63 15.69
C LEU A 34 14.70 8.37 15.96
N TRP A 35 13.76 8.41 16.90
CA TRP A 35 12.89 7.28 17.24
C TRP A 35 12.05 6.85 16.04
N ILE A 36 11.40 7.78 15.35
CA ILE A 36 10.60 7.50 14.15
C ILE A 36 11.47 6.87 13.06
N THR A 37 12.66 7.42 12.82
CA THR A 37 13.58 6.91 11.79
C THR A 37 14.07 5.49 12.11
N LEU A 38 14.35 5.17 13.38
CA LEU A 38 14.79 3.84 13.80
C LEU A 38 13.65 2.81 13.88
N SER A 39 12.40 3.28 13.90
CA SER A 39 11.21 2.41 13.98
C SER A 39 10.54 2.21 12.62
N ALA A 40 11.07 2.80 11.56
CA ALA A 40 10.50 2.64 10.22
C ALA A 40 10.99 1.33 9.58
N ASP A 41 10.07 0.50 9.15
CA ASP A 41 10.33 -0.71 8.41
C ASP A 41 10.28 -0.45 6.89
N ALA A 42 11.08 -1.19 6.14
CA ALA A 42 11.06 -1.16 4.69
C ALA A 42 9.95 -2.08 4.18
N VAL A 43 9.16 -1.62 3.21
CA VAL A 43 8.09 -2.40 2.56
C VAL A 43 8.18 -2.17 1.05
N TYR A 44 8.06 -3.24 0.28
CA TYR A 44 7.89 -3.15 -1.16
C TYR A 44 6.41 -3.01 -1.51
N ILE A 45 6.11 -2.07 -2.40
CA ILE A 45 4.79 -1.95 -3.04
C ILE A 45 5.01 -2.13 -4.53
N ARG A 46 4.37 -3.16 -5.08
CA ARG A 46 4.34 -3.46 -6.51
C ARG A 46 2.96 -3.08 -7.04
N ASP A 47 2.85 -1.95 -7.74
CA ASP A 47 1.61 -1.49 -8.34
C ASP A 47 1.69 -1.69 -9.86
N ASN A 48 0.91 -2.62 -10.36
CA ASN A 48 0.87 -3.01 -11.79
C ASN A 48 2.25 -3.31 -12.37
N GLY A 49 3.09 -4.01 -11.59
CA GLY A 49 4.47 -4.36 -11.93
C GLY A 49 5.51 -3.28 -11.61
N GLN A 50 5.11 -2.06 -11.24
CA GLN A 50 6.03 -1.01 -10.81
C GLN A 50 6.40 -1.20 -9.34
N LEU A 51 7.67 -1.51 -9.07
CA LEU A 51 8.19 -1.75 -7.73
C LEU A 51 8.65 -0.44 -7.08
N GLN A 52 8.13 -0.15 -5.89
CA GLN A 52 8.52 0.97 -5.05
C GLN A 52 8.91 0.50 -3.66
N LEU A 53 10.10 0.91 -3.17
CA LEU A 53 10.49 0.70 -1.78
C LEU A 53 10.03 1.90 -0.94
N VAL A 54 9.28 1.62 0.11
CA VAL A 54 8.80 2.64 1.05
C VAL A 54 9.25 2.34 2.47
N TYR A 55 9.48 3.37 3.26
CA TYR A 55 9.74 3.26 4.70
C TYR A 55 8.53 3.76 5.46
N THR A 56 8.04 2.98 6.41
CA THR A 56 6.82 3.28 7.16
C THR A 56 6.92 2.76 8.59
N THR A 57 6.17 3.38 9.49
CA THR A 57 5.95 2.88 10.85
C THR A 57 4.61 2.14 10.98
N ARG A 58 3.89 2.00 9.86
CA ARG A 58 2.62 1.27 9.82
C ARG A 58 2.88 -0.23 9.76
N ASN A 59 2.03 -0.99 10.41
CA ASN A 59 2.13 -2.45 10.54
C ASN A 59 1.03 -3.22 9.80
N THR A 60 0.21 -2.54 9.02
CA THR A 60 -0.84 -3.15 8.19
C THR A 60 -0.76 -2.63 6.77
N ALA A 61 -1.02 -3.49 5.80
CA ALA A 61 -0.98 -3.15 4.38
C ALA A 61 -1.92 -2.00 4.02
N ASP A 62 -3.17 -2.03 4.51
CA ASP A 62 -4.15 -0.97 4.27
C ASP A 62 -3.69 0.39 4.78
N ALA A 63 -3.08 0.44 5.97
CA ALA A 63 -2.56 1.68 6.54
C ALA A 63 -1.39 2.23 5.74
N ILE A 64 -0.55 1.36 5.16
CA ILE A 64 0.58 1.73 4.31
C ILE A 64 0.08 2.30 2.98
N LEU A 65 -0.86 1.61 2.32
CA LEU A 65 -1.45 2.07 1.07
C LEU A 65 -2.14 3.43 1.26
N SER A 66 -2.92 3.58 2.33
CA SER A 66 -3.57 4.84 2.69
C SER A 66 -2.58 5.98 2.96
N GLU A 67 -1.49 5.71 3.70
CA GLU A 67 -0.42 6.69 3.98
C GLU A 67 0.25 7.18 2.70
N ARG A 68 0.37 6.31 1.70
CA ARG A 68 0.95 6.62 0.38
C ARG A 68 -0.04 7.21 -0.61
N GLY A 69 -1.32 7.31 -0.24
CA GLY A 69 -2.37 7.80 -1.11
C GLY A 69 -2.69 6.83 -2.25
N ILE A 70 -2.33 5.54 -2.10
CA ILE A 70 -2.63 4.50 -3.07
C ILE A 70 -4.06 4.03 -2.82
N VAL A 71 -4.94 4.37 -3.76
CA VAL A 71 -6.34 3.94 -3.72
C VAL A 71 -6.48 2.69 -4.58
N THR A 72 -7.08 1.66 -4.01
CA THR A 72 -7.47 0.44 -4.73
C THR A 72 -8.95 0.47 -5.06
N MET A 73 -9.33 -0.07 -6.21
CA MET A 73 -10.73 -0.14 -6.65
C MET A 73 -11.30 -1.53 -6.39
N ALA A 74 -12.62 -1.67 -6.46
CA ALA A 74 -13.32 -2.93 -6.13
C ALA A 74 -12.94 -4.14 -6.99
N TYR A 75 -12.39 -3.91 -8.18
CA TYR A 75 -11.98 -4.96 -9.11
C TYR A 75 -10.47 -5.14 -9.20
N ASP A 76 -9.68 -4.32 -8.48
CA ASP A 76 -8.24 -4.52 -8.37
C ASP A 76 -7.98 -5.77 -7.52
N ASP A 77 -6.98 -6.54 -7.91
CA ASP A 77 -6.49 -7.65 -7.10
C ASP A 77 -5.34 -7.15 -6.22
N VAL A 78 -5.46 -7.37 -4.91
CA VAL A 78 -4.44 -6.94 -3.94
C VAL A 78 -3.97 -8.14 -3.16
N ASP A 79 -2.74 -8.57 -3.42
CA ASP A 79 -2.09 -9.67 -2.72
C ASP A 79 -1.23 -9.15 -1.56
N PHE A 80 -1.59 -9.58 -0.36
CA PHE A 80 -0.86 -9.33 0.88
C PHE A 80 -0.05 -10.54 1.35
N SER A 81 0.02 -11.62 0.58
CA SER A 81 0.68 -12.87 0.99
C SER A 81 2.18 -12.67 1.29
N GLY A 82 2.82 -11.73 0.57
CA GLY A 82 4.20 -11.31 0.80
C GLY A 82 4.39 -10.42 2.03
N PHE A 83 3.32 -9.94 2.67
CA PHE A 83 3.42 -9.00 3.79
C PHE A 83 3.82 -9.69 5.11
N ASP A 84 3.39 -10.92 5.32
CA ASP A 84 3.60 -11.66 6.58
C ASP A 84 4.82 -12.61 6.56
N LEU A 85 5.65 -12.56 5.53
CA LEU A 85 6.82 -13.43 5.40
C LEU A 85 7.92 -13.05 6.38
N ARG A 86 8.14 -13.90 7.39
CA ARG A 86 9.22 -13.70 8.38
C ARG A 86 10.59 -13.78 7.72
N GLY A 87 11.37 -12.72 7.90
CA GLY A 87 12.77 -12.65 7.43
C GLY A 87 12.94 -12.14 5.99
N ALA A 88 11.87 -11.75 5.32
CA ALA A 88 11.89 -11.02 4.06
C ALA A 88 11.40 -9.58 4.28
N ILE A 89 11.70 -8.69 3.32
CA ILE A 89 11.06 -7.37 3.28
C ILE A 89 9.62 -7.59 2.86
N PRO A 90 8.63 -7.14 3.66
CA PRO A 90 7.22 -7.28 3.30
C PRO A 90 6.91 -6.69 1.92
N GLU A 91 6.05 -7.36 1.16
CA GLU A 91 5.62 -6.92 -0.17
C GLU A 91 4.10 -6.87 -0.25
N ILE A 92 3.59 -5.81 -0.87
CA ILE A 92 2.18 -5.63 -1.21
C ILE A 92 2.13 -5.56 -2.73
N GLU A 93 1.41 -6.50 -3.37
CA GLU A 93 1.24 -6.52 -4.82
C GLU A 93 -0.17 -6.09 -5.20
N ILE A 94 -0.27 -5.16 -6.14
CA ILE A 94 -1.52 -4.61 -6.64
C ILE A 94 -1.56 -4.84 -8.15
N THR A 95 -2.52 -5.62 -8.62
CA THR A 95 -2.83 -5.79 -10.03
C THR A 95 -4.08 -4.98 -10.36
N ARG A 96 -3.91 -3.94 -11.18
CA ARG A 96 -5.00 -3.03 -11.53
C ARG A 96 -5.94 -3.67 -12.54
N ALA A 97 -7.24 -3.56 -12.26
CA ALA A 97 -8.25 -3.96 -13.21
C ALA A 97 -8.36 -2.96 -14.38
N PHE A 98 -8.61 -3.48 -15.56
CA PHE A 98 -8.87 -2.71 -16.78
C PHE A 98 -10.16 -3.16 -17.45
N ASP A 99 -10.69 -2.31 -18.33
CA ASP A 99 -11.92 -2.55 -19.03
C ASP A 99 -11.67 -3.41 -20.29
N VAL A 100 -12.50 -4.44 -20.48
CA VAL A 100 -12.56 -5.26 -21.69
C VAL A 100 -13.97 -5.20 -22.25
N THR A 101 -14.10 -4.92 -23.53
CA THR A 101 -15.41 -4.94 -24.20
C THR A 101 -15.64 -6.33 -24.79
N LEU A 102 -16.67 -7.01 -24.32
CA LEU A 102 -17.17 -8.27 -24.87
C LEU A 102 -18.34 -7.97 -25.79
N THR A 103 -18.30 -8.48 -27.02
CA THR A 103 -19.37 -8.33 -28.00
C THR A 103 -19.87 -9.71 -28.41
N THR A 104 -21.15 -9.92 -28.26
CA THR A 104 -21.91 -11.14 -28.67
C THR A 104 -23.03 -10.75 -29.60
N ASP A 105 -23.76 -11.73 -30.12
CA ASP A 105 -24.98 -11.51 -30.92
C ASP A 105 -26.09 -10.78 -30.13
N GLU A 106 -26.04 -10.87 -28.78
CA GLU A 106 -26.99 -10.21 -27.89
C GLU A 106 -26.65 -8.76 -27.63
N GLY A 107 -25.40 -8.34 -27.92
CA GLY A 107 -24.92 -6.97 -27.70
C GLY A 107 -23.51 -6.88 -27.20
N SER A 108 -23.14 -5.68 -26.76
CA SER A 108 -21.80 -5.40 -26.17
C SER A 108 -21.93 -5.04 -24.72
N MET A 109 -21.01 -5.57 -23.92
CA MET A 109 -20.87 -5.27 -22.50
C MET A 109 -19.40 -4.94 -22.15
N VAL A 110 -19.20 -4.06 -21.19
CA VAL A 110 -17.87 -3.76 -20.66
C VAL A 110 -17.71 -4.49 -19.34
N VAL A 111 -16.65 -5.28 -19.25
CA VAL A 111 -16.30 -6.03 -18.03
C VAL A 111 -14.94 -5.58 -17.52
N LYS A 112 -14.71 -5.73 -16.22
CA LYS A 112 -13.42 -5.44 -15.60
C LYS A 112 -12.67 -6.73 -15.29
N THR A 113 -11.39 -6.76 -15.61
CA THR A 113 -10.51 -7.89 -15.32
C THR A 113 -9.13 -7.38 -14.92
N THR A 114 -8.42 -8.13 -14.11
CA THR A 114 -7.00 -7.91 -13.81
C THR A 114 -6.06 -8.64 -14.79
N GLY A 115 -6.62 -9.35 -15.74
CA GLY A 115 -5.90 -10.15 -16.74
C GLY A 115 -6.55 -11.50 -16.95
N GLY A 116 -5.76 -12.47 -17.42
CA GLY A 116 -6.21 -13.79 -17.80
C GLY A 116 -6.29 -13.98 -19.30
N THR A 117 -6.70 -15.16 -19.73
CA THR A 117 -6.92 -15.48 -21.14
C THR A 117 -8.30 -15.05 -21.61
N VAL A 118 -8.48 -14.92 -22.91
CA VAL A 118 -9.79 -14.61 -23.52
C VAL A 118 -10.86 -15.60 -23.04
N GLY A 119 -10.54 -16.90 -23.03
CA GLY A 119 -11.46 -17.93 -22.56
C GLY A 119 -11.83 -17.79 -21.08
N GLU A 120 -10.85 -17.45 -20.22
CA GLU A 120 -11.12 -17.21 -18.79
C GLU A 120 -12.03 -15.99 -18.59
N VAL A 121 -11.80 -14.91 -19.34
CA VAL A 121 -12.64 -13.70 -19.25
C VAL A 121 -14.06 -13.99 -19.75
N LEU A 122 -14.24 -14.74 -20.83
CA LEU A 122 -15.55 -15.14 -21.33
C LEU A 122 -16.28 -15.99 -20.29
N ASN A 123 -15.66 -17.05 -19.80
CA ASN A 123 -16.26 -17.96 -18.82
C ASN A 123 -16.60 -17.26 -17.49
N ALA A 124 -15.72 -16.35 -17.01
CA ALA A 124 -15.99 -15.57 -15.80
C ALA A 124 -17.21 -14.66 -15.92
N ASN A 125 -17.60 -14.31 -17.15
CA ASN A 125 -18.77 -13.49 -17.44
C ASN A 125 -19.98 -14.30 -17.95
N GLY A 126 -19.94 -15.63 -17.80
CA GLY A 126 -21.05 -16.51 -18.16
C GLY A 126 -21.24 -16.72 -19.67
N ILE A 127 -20.22 -16.39 -20.46
CA ILE A 127 -20.24 -16.63 -21.92
C ILE A 127 -19.56 -17.97 -22.17
N GLU A 128 -20.37 -18.98 -22.42
CA GLU A 128 -19.90 -20.30 -22.84
C GLU A 128 -19.64 -20.27 -24.35
N TYR A 129 -18.62 -21.00 -24.80
CA TYR A 129 -18.26 -21.13 -26.19
C TYR A 129 -17.76 -22.54 -26.48
N ASP A 130 -17.94 -23.00 -27.74
CA ASP A 130 -17.49 -24.30 -28.21
C ASP A 130 -16.61 -24.20 -29.45
N GLU A 131 -16.26 -25.36 -30.03
CA GLU A 131 -15.40 -25.44 -31.20
C GLU A 131 -16.02 -24.87 -32.49
N ASN A 132 -17.33 -24.65 -32.52
CA ASN A 132 -18.07 -24.11 -33.67
C ASN A 132 -18.23 -22.58 -33.56
N ASP A 133 -17.93 -22.01 -32.42
CA ASP A 133 -18.06 -20.57 -32.19
C ASP A 133 -16.90 -19.79 -32.82
N MET A 134 -17.24 -18.67 -33.44
CA MET A 134 -16.23 -17.75 -33.99
C MET A 134 -15.81 -16.72 -32.92
N ILE A 135 -14.67 -16.93 -32.32
CA ILE A 135 -14.07 -15.98 -31.38
C ILE A 135 -12.99 -15.16 -32.10
N SER A 136 -13.05 -13.83 -31.96
CA SER A 136 -12.12 -12.91 -32.65
C SER A 136 -10.66 -13.10 -32.28
N TYR A 137 -10.39 -13.59 -31.08
CA TYR A 137 -9.05 -13.88 -30.56
C TYR A 137 -8.99 -15.31 -29.99
N PRO A 138 -7.86 -16.03 -30.15
CA PRO A 138 -7.74 -17.38 -29.61
C PRO A 138 -8.05 -17.41 -28.10
N PRO A 139 -8.85 -18.42 -27.63
CA PRO A 139 -9.21 -18.51 -26.20
C PRO A 139 -8.04 -18.53 -25.24
N GLY A 140 -6.89 -19.05 -25.66
CA GLY A 140 -5.65 -19.07 -24.87
C GLY A 140 -4.82 -17.79 -24.94
N MET A 141 -5.25 -16.77 -25.67
CA MET A 141 -4.53 -15.49 -25.76
C MET A 141 -4.80 -14.66 -24.51
N TYR A 142 -3.73 -14.08 -23.92
CA TYR A 142 -3.86 -13.20 -22.78
C TYR A 142 -4.45 -11.85 -23.17
N VAL A 143 -5.44 -11.38 -22.42
CA VAL A 143 -5.99 -10.02 -22.54
C VAL A 143 -5.03 -9.00 -21.91
N GLN A 144 -4.92 -7.84 -22.54
CA GLN A 144 -4.04 -6.76 -22.10
C GLN A 144 -4.82 -5.44 -22.10
N PRO A 145 -4.46 -4.48 -21.23
CA PRO A 145 -5.02 -3.15 -21.29
C PRO A 145 -4.70 -2.52 -22.66
N GLY A 146 -5.73 -1.89 -23.28
CA GLY A 146 -5.67 -1.24 -24.59
C GLY A 146 -5.03 0.16 -24.53
#